data_c6b66c36bbda67ea7edd71e4f278bd04
#
_entry.id   c6b66c36bbda67ea7edd71e4f278bd04
#
_cell.length_a   1.000
_cell.length_b   1.000
_cell.length_c   1.000
_cell.angle_alpha   90.00
_cell.angle_beta   90.00
_cell.angle_gamma   90.00
#
_symmetry.space_group_name_H-M   'P 1'
#
loop_
_entity.id
_entity.type
_entity.pdbx_description
1 polymer ?
#
loop_
_entity_poly.entity_id
_entity_poly.type
_entity_poly.pdbx_seq_one_letter_code
_entity_poly.pdbx_strand_id
1 'polypeptide(L)'
;VKSIVLLEAEKRNDAQKRKLLDYFVEHVFVGSRAQFEPKHKAIAESQKQLAATQNTASTTLIFRENADPKPSFMLTRGEYDQRGEQVSRGTPSVLPPMPDGAPLSRLGFAQWLTDPSHPLTARVTVNRLWQQMFGVGLVKTSEDFGSQGEPPSHPQLLDWLASEFIKSGW
;
A
#
# COMPACT_ATOMS: atom_id res chain seq x y z
N VAL A 1 -23.67 -14.75 25.00
CA VAL A 1 -24.83 -15.28 25.72
C VAL A 1 -24.53 -15.42 27.20
N LYS A 2 -23.44 -16.07 27.64
CA LYS A 2 -23.12 -16.27 29.08
C LYS A 2 -23.18 -14.98 29.90
N SER A 3 -22.60 -13.89 29.45
CA SER A 3 -22.61 -12.58 30.13
C SER A 3 -24.02 -11.98 30.26
N ILE A 4 -24.92 -12.26 29.31
CA ILE A 4 -26.30 -11.76 29.33
C ILE A 4 -27.16 -12.57 30.31
N VAL A 5 -26.89 -13.87 30.43
CA VAL A 5 -27.60 -14.73 31.37
C VAL A 5 -27.35 -14.31 32.82
N LEU A 6 -26.13 -13.84 33.13
CA LEU A 6 -25.73 -13.37 34.46
C LEU A 6 -26.35 -12.02 34.86
N LEU A 7 -26.93 -11.28 33.90
CA LEU A 7 -27.68 -10.06 34.20
C LEU A 7 -29.08 -10.38 34.69
N GLU A 8 -29.54 -9.61 35.66
CA GLU A 8 -30.94 -9.67 36.13
C GLU A 8 -31.90 -9.38 34.97
N ALA A 9 -33.05 -10.06 34.92
CA ALA A 9 -33.97 -9.98 33.80
C ALA A 9 -34.46 -8.55 33.50
N GLU A 10 -34.63 -7.75 34.55
CA GLU A 10 -35.10 -6.36 34.47
C GLU A 10 -34.04 -5.40 33.90
N LYS A 11 -32.78 -5.73 34.06
CA LYS A 11 -31.64 -4.92 33.53
C LYS A 11 -31.25 -5.24 32.09
N ARG A 12 -31.94 -6.22 31.47
CA ARG A 12 -31.67 -6.60 30.07
C ARG A 12 -32.41 -5.68 29.10
N ASN A 13 -31.71 -5.13 28.15
CA ASN A 13 -32.31 -4.40 27.05
C ASN A 13 -32.95 -5.36 26.02
N ASP A 14 -33.77 -4.82 25.10
CA ASP A 14 -34.55 -5.64 24.18
C ASP A 14 -33.66 -6.44 23.18
N ALA A 15 -32.53 -5.92 22.77
CA ALA A 15 -31.57 -6.64 21.95
C ALA A 15 -30.95 -7.85 22.69
N GLN A 16 -30.72 -7.71 24.02
CA GLN A 16 -30.21 -8.79 24.84
C GLN A 16 -31.28 -9.85 25.08
N LYS A 17 -32.54 -9.44 25.33
CA LYS A 17 -33.69 -10.36 25.48
C LYS A 17 -33.89 -11.16 24.19
N ARG A 18 -33.85 -10.50 23.03
CA ARG A 18 -33.97 -11.16 21.73
C ARG A 18 -32.83 -12.15 21.47
N LYS A 19 -31.60 -11.79 21.77
CA LYS A 19 -30.45 -12.68 21.64
C LYS A 19 -30.53 -13.92 22.54
N LEU A 20 -31.12 -13.82 23.71
CA LEU A 20 -31.39 -14.96 24.57
C LEU A 20 -32.50 -15.84 24.03
N LEU A 21 -33.57 -15.25 23.51
CA LEU A 21 -34.68 -15.99 22.89
C LEU A 21 -34.19 -16.76 21.66
N ASP A 22 -33.44 -16.11 20.78
CA ASP A 22 -32.86 -16.76 19.62
C ASP A 22 -31.97 -17.94 20.01
N TYR A 23 -31.09 -17.75 20.99
CA TYR A 23 -30.27 -18.83 21.53
C TYR A 23 -31.07 -19.97 22.11
N PHE A 24 -32.14 -19.67 22.86
CA PHE A 24 -33.03 -20.68 23.42
C PHE A 24 -33.71 -21.50 22.34
N VAL A 25 -34.25 -20.84 21.29
CA VAL A 25 -34.95 -21.48 20.17
C VAL A 25 -34.00 -22.37 19.37
N GLU A 26 -32.78 -21.90 19.15
CA GLU A 26 -31.80 -22.60 18.31
C GLU A 26 -31.12 -23.78 19.03
N HIS A 27 -30.87 -23.69 20.32
CA HIS A 27 -30.02 -24.64 21.04
C HIS A 27 -30.71 -25.42 22.16
N VAL A 28 -31.75 -24.87 22.74
CA VAL A 28 -32.35 -25.43 23.96
C VAL A 28 -33.75 -26.00 23.72
N PHE A 29 -34.59 -25.28 22.96
CA PHE A 29 -35.97 -25.69 22.75
C PHE A 29 -36.06 -26.97 21.91
N VAL A 30 -36.60 -28.03 22.51
CA VAL A 30 -36.66 -29.38 21.88
C VAL A 30 -37.42 -29.38 20.57
N GLY A 31 -38.50 -28.55 20.48
CA GLY A 31 -39.34 -28.51 19.28
C GLY A 31 -38.66 -27.97 17.99
N SER A 32 -37.65 -27.12 18.15
CA SER A 32 -36.92 -26.52 17.00
C SER A 32 -35.47 -27.00 16.88
N ARG A 33 -34.87 -27.51 17.94
CA ARG A 33 -33.46 -27.93 17.98
C ARG A 33 -33.08 -28.88 16.84
N ALA A 34 -33.93 -29.85 16.55
CA ALA A 34 -33.68 -30.81 15.47
C ALA A 34 -33.57 -30.17 14.07
N GLN A 35 -34.20 -29.00 13.86
CA GLN A 35 -34.13 -28.25 12.58
C GLN A 35 -32.85 -27.42 12.50
N PHE A 36 -32.34 -26.94 13.63
CA PHE A 36 -31.13 -26.09 13.66
C PHE A 36 -29.81 -26.90 13.73
N GLU A 37 -29.85 -28.08 14.36
CA GLU A 37 -28.65 -28.91 14.53
C GLU A 37 -27.87 -29.21 13.24
N PRO A 38 -28.50 -29.59 12.09
CA PRO A 38 -27.79 -29.80 10.85
C PRO A 38 -27.19 -28.50 10.29
N LYS A 39 -27.86 -27.36 10.48
CA LYS A 39 -27.35 -26.04 10.06
C LYS A 39 -26.12 -25.63 10.88
N HIS A 40 -26.15 -25.82 12.19
CA HIS A 40 -25.00 -25.57 13.06
C HIS A 40 -23.79 -26.44 12.69
N LYS A 41 -24.03 -27.74 12.37
CA LYS A 41 -22.96 -28.61 11.87
C LYS A 41 -22.37 -28.12 10.54
N ALA A 42 -23.23 -27.70 9.62
CA ALA A 42 -22.78 -27.17 8.33
C ALA A 42 -21.97 -25.87 8.49
N ILE A 43 -22.41 -24.96 9.38
CA ILE A 43 -21.66 -23.72 9.70
C ILE A 43 -20.31 -24.05 10.33
N ALA A 44 -20.27 -24.97 11.31
CA ALA A 44 -19.02 -25.37 11.95
C ALA A 44 -18.03 -26.01 10.96
N GLU A 45 -18.52 -26.84 10.05
CA GLU A 45 -17.67 -27.45 9.00
C GLU A 45 -17.16 -26.41 8.02
N SER A 46 -18.02 -25.48 7.56
CA SER A 46 -17.60 -24.36 6.70
C SER A 46 -16.57 -23.46 7.37
N GLN A 47 -16.72 -23.16 8.66
CA GLN A 47 -15.74 -22.39 9.43
C GLN A 47 -14.41 -23.13 9.54
N LYS A 48 -14.43 -24.44 9.74
CA LYS A 48 -13.22 -25.28 9.78
C LYS A 48 -12.50 -25.28 8.44
N GLN A 49 -13.24 -25.42 7.34
CA GLN A 49 -12.69 -25.35 5.98
C GLN A 49 -12.10 -23.98 5.67
N LEU A 50 -12.79 -22.89 6.07
CA LEU A 50 -12.29 -21.54 5.92
C LEU A 50 -10.97 -21.32 6.69
N ALA A 51 -10.91 -21.77 7.95
CA ALA A 51 -9.70 -21.69 8.76
C ALA A 51 -8.55 -22.49 8.16
N ALA A 52 -8.83 -23.70 7.65
CA ALA A 52 -7.83 -24.52 6.96
C ALA A 52 -7.29 -23.83 5.70
N THR A 53 -8.18 -23.25 4.88
CA THR A 53 -7.78 -22.50 3.66
C THR A 53 -6.97 -21.26 4.01
N GLN A 54 -7.37 -20.51 5.02
CA GLN A 54 -6.63 -19.33 5.48
C GLN A 54 -5.22 -19.68 5.99
N ASN A 55 -5.08 -20.81 6.69
CA ASN A 55 -3.78 -21.27 7.20
C ASN A 55 -2.85 -21.79 6.10
N THR A 56 -3.40 -22.27 4.98
CA THR A 56 -2.61 -22.73 3.81
C THR A 56 -2.35 -21.63 2.79
N ALA A 57 -3.03 -20.49 2.89
CA ALA A 57 -2.82 -19.36 1.99
C ALA A 57 -1.40 -18.80 2.13
N SER A 58 -0.70 -18.71 1.01
CA SER A 58 0.60 -18.04 0.97
C SER A 58 0.45 -16.57 1.33
N THR A 59 1.23 -16.12 2.32
CA THR A 59 1.27 -14.73 2.74
C THR A 59 2.58 -14.09 2.30
N THR A 60 2.52 -12.82 1.94
CA THR A 60 3.71 -12.01 1.65
C THR A 60 3.68 -10.72 2.44
N LEU A 61 4.87 -10.19 2.72
CA LEU A 61 4.99 -8.87 3.33
C LEU A 61 4.68 -7.80 2.29
N ILE A 62 3.84 -6.85 2.64
CA ILE A 62 3.54 -5.69 1.81
C ILE A 62 3.88 -4.40 2.57
N PHE A 63 4.32 -3.39 1.83
CA PHE A 63 4.45 -2.05 2.37
C PHE A 63 3.07 -1.40 2.47
N ARG A 64 2.74 -0.92 3.66
CA ARG A 64 1.50 -0.18 3.93
C ARG A 64 1.86 1.18 4.52
N GLU A 65 1.20 2.23 4.03
CA GLU A 65 1.33 3.55 4.63
C GLU A 65 0.77 3.56 6.05
N ASN A 66 1.49 4.23 6.96
CA ASN A 66 0.97 4.51 8.29
C ASN A 66 -0.13 5.57 8.20
N ALA A 67 -1.23 5.36 8.90
CA ALA A 67 -2.31 6.34 9.00
C ALA A 67 -1.82 7.64 9.67
N ASP A 68 -0.89 7.51 10.62
CA ASP A 68 -0.26 8.61 11.33
C ASP A 68 1.27 8.51 11.17
N PRO A 69 1.84 9.15 10.13
CA PRO A 69 3.27 9.12 9.87
C PRO A 69 4.04 9.93 10.91
N LYS A 70 5.12 9.37 11.41
CA LYS A 70 6.01 10.06 12.34
C LYS A 70 6.59 11.31 11.67
N PRO A 71 6.75 12.44 12.43
CA PRO A 71 7.40 13.64 11.94
C PRO A 71 8.86 13.36 11.57
N SER A 72 9.32 13.97 10.49
CA SER A 72 10.71 13.91 10.03
C SER A 72 11.41 15.25 10.28
N PHE A 73 12.70 15.20 10.52
CA PHE A 73 13.49 16.40 10.83
C PHE A 73 14.79 16.39 10.02
N MET A 74 15.28 17.58 9.70
CA MET A 74 16.66 17.73 9.26
C MET A 74 17.57 17.34 10.42
N LEU A 75 18.60 16.54 10.12
CA LEU A 75 19.57 16.14 11.14
C LEU A 75 20.79 17.04 11.07
N THR A 76 21.18 17.61 12.21
CA THR A 76 22.38 18.43 12.30
C THR A 76 23.60 17.53 12.12
N ARG A 77 24.40 17.80 11.07
CA ARG A 77 25.57 16.98 10.68
C ARG A 77 25.29 15.48 10.51
N GLY A 78 24.01 15.09 10.27
CA GLY A 78 23.61 13.71 10.11
C GLY A 78 23.46 12.92 11.42
N GLU A 79 23.61 13.55 12.59
CA GLU A 79 23.48 12.88 13.89
C GLU A 79 22.01 12.63 14.23
N TYR A 80 21.65 11.38 14.49
CA TYR A 80 20.24 10.95 14.63
C TYR A 80 19.52 11.54 15.86
N ASP A 81 20.25 11.95 16.88
CA ASP A 81 19.77 12.54 18.13
C ASP A 81 19.71 14.08 18.08
N GLN A 82 20.38 14.70 17.10
CA GLN A 82 20.37 16.15 16.90
C GLN A 82 19.38 16.58 15.83
N ARG A 83 18.13 16.70 16.22
CA ARG A 83 17.04 17.11 15.35
C ARG A 83 17.02 18.63 15.18
N GLY A 84 17.09 19.08 13.94
CA GLY A 84 16.89 20.47 13.56
C GLY A 84 15.44 20.75 13.15
N GLU A 85 15.26 21.47 12.06
CA GLU A 85 13.95 21.88 11.54
C GLU A 85 13.11 20.65 11.12
N GLN A 86 11.81 20.69 11.44
CA GLN A 86 10.86 19.69 10.97
C GLN A 86 10.61 19.88 9.48
N VAL A 87 10.66 18.78 8.72
CA VAL A 87 10.42 18.78 7.27
C VAL A 87 9.15 18.04 6.91
N SER A 88 8.46 18.55 5.89
CA SER A 88 7.32 17.89 5.28
C SER A 88 7.74 17.06 4.07
N ARG A 89 6.87 16.13 3.67
CA ARG A 89 7.04 15.37 2.41
C ARG A 89 6.89 16.33 1.22
N GLY A 90 7.73 16.18 0.22
CA GLY A 90 7.68 16.99 -0.98
C GLY A 90 8.64 16.49 -2.06
N THR A 91 8.66 17.18 -3.18
CA THR A 91 9.56 16.93 -4.30
C THR A 91 10.56 18.09 -4.45
N PRO A 92 11.73 17.89 -5.06
CA PRO A 92 12.69 18.97 -5.30
C PRO A 92 12.07 20.12 -6.10
N SER A 93 12.29 21.35 -5.68
CA SER A 93 11.70 22.55 -6.30
C SER A 93 12.18 22.81 -7.75
N VAL A 94 13.30 22.20 -8.16
CA VAL A 94 13.85 22.30 -9.52
C VAL A 94 13.16 21.36 -10.51
N LEU A 95 12.35 20.44 -10.03
CA LEU A 95 11.59 19.48 -10.84
C LEU A 95 10.10 19.87 -10.82
N PRO A 96 9.30 19.34 -11.75
CA PRO A 96 7.86 19.56 -11.75
C PRO A 96 7.22 19.24 -10.39
N PRO A 97 6.20 19.98 -9.96
CA PRO A 97 5.51 19.70 -8.71
C PRO A 97 4.78 18.35 -8.78
N MET A 98 4.35 17.86 -7.62
CA MET A 98 3.46 16.70 -7.55
C MET A 98 2.19 16.96 -8.37
N PRO A 99 1.64 15.96 -9.07
CA PRO A 99 0.35 16.09 -9.75
C PRO A 99 -0.76 16.52 -8.79
N ASP A 100 -1.68 17.36 -9.28
CA ASP A 100 -2.80 17.85 -8.49
C ASP A 100 -3.64 16.69 -7.94
N GLY A 101 -3.92 16.72 -6.65
CA GLY A 101 -4.68 15.68 -5.96
C GLY A 101 -3.89 14.39 -5.64
N ALA A 102 -2.62 14.30 -6.02
CA ALA A 102 -1.79 13.15 -5.65
C ALA A 102 -1.56 13.09 -4.13
N PRO A 103 -1.70 11.92 -3.49
CA PRO A 103 -1.48 11.80 -2.06
C PRO A 103 0.00 11.98 -1.72
N LEU A 104 0.32 12.63 -0.58
CA LEU A 104 1.70 12.75 -0.07
C LEU A 104 2.19 11.42 0.53
N SER A 105 2.24 10.39 -0.30
CA SER A 105 2.57 9.00 0.02
C SER A 105 3.50 8.41 -1.03
N ARG A 106 3.93 7.15 -0.81
CA ARG A 106 4.71 6.42 -1.84
C ARG A 106 3.95 6.27 -3.16
N LEU A 107 2.62 6.16 -3.11
CA LEU A 107 1.80 6.11 -4.32
C LEU A 107 1.89 7.42 -5.10
N GLY A 108 1.70 8.57 -4.43
CA GLY A 108 1.82 9.86 -5.10
C GLY A 108 3.23 10.13 -5.61
N PHE A 109 4.27 9.70 -4.86
CA PHE A 109 5.65 9.77 -5.35
C PHE A 109 5.87 8.92 -6.61
N ALA A 110 5.31 7.71 -6.66
CA ALA A 110 5.37 6.87 -7.86
C ALA A 110 4.64 7.52 -9.05
N GLN A 111 3.46 8.09 -8.82
CA GLN A 111 2.72 8.84 -9.83
C GLN A 111 3.53 10.03 -10.37
N TRP A 112 4.20 10.77 -9.49
CA TRP A 112 5.08 11.87 -9.87
C TRP A 112 6.28 11.40 -10.71
N LEU A 113 6.94 10.30 -10.31
CA LEU A 113 8.07 9.75 -11.07
C LEU A 113 7.67 9.28 -12.47
N THR A 114 6.45 8.75 -12.63
CA THR A 114 5.95 8.24 -13.92
C THR A 114 5.08 9.25 -14.67
N ASP A 115 4.99 10.49 -14.17
CA ASP A 115 4.29 11.55 -14.88
C ASP A 115 5.02 11.85 -16.21
N PRO A 116 4.30 11.94 -17.36
CA PRO A 116 4.91 12.23 -18.64
C PRO A 116 5.68 13.56 -18.70
N SER A 117 5.37 14.49 -17.82
CA SER A 117 6.09 15.77 -17.70
C SER A 117 7.40 15.68 -16.92
N HIS A 118 7.65 14.54 -16.25
CA HIS A 118 8.87 14.36 -15.46
C HIS A 118 10.10 14.24 -16.38
N PRO A 119 11.07 15.18 -16.31
CA PRO A 119 12.10 15.30 -17.34
C PRO A 119 13.17 14.19 -17.31
N LEU A 120 13.32 13.48 -16.18
CA LEU A 120 14.46 12.60 -15.96
C LEU A 120 14.11 11.12 -16.03
N THR A 121 12.99 10.68 -15.47
CA THR A 121 12.70 9.25 -15.26
C THR A 121 12.83 8.42 -16.56
N ALA A 122 12.17 8.85 -17.63
CA ALA A 122 12.21 8.13 -18.90
C ALA A 122 13.62 8.18 -19.52
N ARG A 123 14.29 9.35 -19.51
CA ARG A 123 15.65 9.49 -20.05
C ARG A 123 16.66 8.59 -19.33
N VAL A 124 16.62 8.57 -18.00
CA VAL A 124 17.51 7.71 -17.19
C VAL A 124 17.23 6.24 -17.46
N THR A 125 15.95 5.86 -17.55
CA THR A 125 15.56 4.47 -17.81
C THR A 125 16.06 4.00 -19.18
N VAL A 126 15.78 4.75 -20.25
CA VAL A 126 16.21 4.35 -21.60
C VAL A 126 17.73 4.40 -21.75
N ASN A 127 18.41 5.32 -21.06
CA ASN A 127 19.88 5.35 -21.05
C ASN A 127 20.47 4.07 -20.40
N ARG A 128 19.88 3.60 -19.31
CA ARG A 128 20.31 2.34 -18.66
C ARG A 128 20.03 1.13 -19.53
N LEU A 129 18.87 1.07 -20.19
CA LEU A 129 18.54 0.02 -21.14
C LEU A 129 19.53 0.03 -22.34
N TRP A 130 19.83 1.22 -22.86
CA TRP A 130 20.84 1.41 -23.90
C TRP A 130 22.22 0.89 -23.46
N GLN A 131 22.65 1.27 -22.27
CA GLN A 131 23.92 0.82 -21.70
C GLN A 131 23.99 -0.72 -21.55
N GLN A 132 22.89 -1.36 -21.16
CA GLN A 132 22.85 -2.83 -21.08
C GLN A 132 23.02 -3.51 -22.45
N MET A 133 22.47 -2.92 -23.51
CA MET A 133 22.54 -3.48 -24.85
C MET A 133 23.86 -3.14 -25.57
N PHE A 134 24.40 -1.94 -25.39
CA PHE A 134 25.52 -1.42 -26.14
C PHE A 134 26.80 -1.18 -25.33
N GLY A 135 26.78 -1.48 -24.03
CA GLY A 135 27.92 -1.37 -23.12
C GLY A 135 28.12 0.02 -22.52
N VAL A 136 27.87 1.09 -23.29
CA VAL A 136 28.00 2.48 -22.82
C VAL A 136 26.69 3.22 -23.08
N GLY A 137 26.23 4.01 -22.10
CA GLY A 137 25.03 4.83 -22.23
C GLY A 137 25.19 5.98 -23.23
N LEU A 138 24.07 6.50 -23.73
CA LEU A 138 24.07 7.78 -24.48
C LEU A 138 24.60 8.93 -23.63
N VAL A 139 24.27 8.89 -22.31
CA VAL A 139 24.95 9.62 -21.24
C VAL A 139 25.88 8.62 -20.56
N LYS A 140 27.18 8.83 -20.67
CA LYS A 140 28.18 7.89 -20.12
C LYS A 140 28.15 7.83 -18.61
N THR A 141 27.91 8.97 -17.95
CA THR A 141 27.72 9.08 -16.50
C THR A 141 26.31 8.68 -16.12
N SER A 142 25.96 7.40 -16.29
CA SER A 142 24.60 6.89 -16.06
C SER A 142 24.09 7.12 -14.62
N GLU A 143 24.99 7.36 -13.68
CA GLU A 143 24.71 7.67 -12.28
C GLU A 143 24.44 9.17 -12.05
N ASP A 144 24.85 10.03 -12.99
CA ASP A 144 24.76 11.47 -12.85
C ASP A 144 24.32 12.13 -14.17
N PHE A 145 23.08 12.59 -14.18
CA PHE A 145 22.47 13.41 -15.24
C PHE A 145 22.48 14.90 -14.89
N GLY A 146 23.17 15.27 -13.81
CA GLY A 146 23.26 16.64 -13.33
C GLY A 146 24.44 17.42 -13.90
N SER A 147 24.78 18.51 -13.22
CA SER A 147 25.82 19.46 -13.65
C SER A 147 27.25 18.89 -13.64
N GLN A 148 27.49 17.79 -12.93
CA GLN A 148 28.79 17.12 -12.90
C GLN A 148 28.86 15.93 -13.86
N GLY A 149 27.73 15.55 -14.48
CA GLY A 149 27.66 14.50 -15.47
C GLY A 149 28.12 14.95 -16.86
N GLU A 150 28.38 13.97 -17.74
CA GLU A 150 28.67 14.24 -19.14
C GLU A 150 27.36 14.50 -19.92
N PRO A 151 27.36 15.42 -20.91
CA PRO A 151 26.20 15.59 -21.77
C PRO A 151 25.97 14.34 -22.63
N PRO A 152 24.74 14.10 -23.08
CA PRO A 152 24.44 12.96 -23.94
C PRO A 152 25.17 13.09 -25.29
N SER A 153 25.72 11.99 -25.79
CA SER A 153 26.38 11.93 -27.10
C SER A 153 25.39 12.23 -28.24
N HIS A 154 24.14 11.83 -28.10
CA HIS A 154 23.06 12.01 -29.07
C HIS A 154 21.79 12.48 -28.37
N PRO A 155 21.65 13.77 -28.02
CA PRO A 155 20.53 14.26 -27.21
C PRO A 155 19.17 14.05 -27.87
N GLN A 156 19.05 14.25 -29.15
CA GLN A 156 17.79 14.04 -29.90
C GLN A 156 17.35 12.56 -29.89
N LEU A 157 18.30 11.63 -29.98
CA LEU A 157 18.02 10.21 -29.91
C LEU A 157 17.54 9.83 -28.49
N LEU A 158 18.20 10.35 -27.45
CA LEU A 158 17.79 10.13 -26.07
C LEU A 158 16.37 10.63 -25.81
N ASP A 159 16.05 11.82 -26.29
CA ASP A 159 14.71 12.42 -26.14
C ASP A 159 13.64 11.66 -26.92
N TRP A 160 13.96 11.23 -28.13
CA TRP A 160 13.04 10.40 -28.91
C TRP A 160 12.77 9.06 -28.24
N LEU A 161 13.81 8.34 -27.80
CA LEU A 161 13.67 7.08 -27.08
C LEU A 161 12.86 7.25 -25.81
N ALA A 162 13.11 8.29 -25.02
CA ALA A 162 12.36 8.59 -23.81
C ALA A 162 10.87 8.84 -24.10
N SER A 163 10.57 9.59 -25.17
CA SER A 163 9.20 9.87 -25.59
C SER A 163 8.47 8.60 -26.05
N GLU A 164 9.11 7.75 -26.86
CA GLU A 164 8.55 6.48 -27.30
C GLU A 164 8.33 5.50 -26.14
N PHE A 165 9.26 5.49 -25.16
CA PHE A 165 9.14 4.67 -23.97
C PHE A 165 7.89 5.05 -23.14
N ILE A 166 7.63 6.35 -22.95
CA ILE A 166 6.40 6.84 -22.30
C ILE A 166 5.16 6.44 -23.09
N LYS A 167 5.15 6.66 -24.43
CA LYS A 167 4.01 6.31 -25.29
C LYS A 167 3.69 4.82 -25.32
N SER A 168 4.70 3.97 -25.17
CA SER A 168 4.51 2.51 -25.13
C SER A 168 3.92 2.01 -23.80
N GLY A 169 3.83 2.85 -22.80
CA GLY A 169 3.27 2.52 -21.48
C GLY A 169 4.32 2.09 -20.47
N TRP A 170 5.52 2.58 -20.61
CA TRP A 170 6.70 2.31 -19.73
C TRP A 170 7.31 0.91 -19.86
#